data_c02a1473bcaa4871cc717db0aea648ac
#
_entry.id   c02a1473bcaa4871cc717db0aea648ac
#
_cell.length_a   1.000
_cell.length_b   1.000
_cell.length_c   1.000
_cell.angle_alpha   90.00
_cell.angle_beta   90.00
_cell.angle_gamma   90.00
#
_symmetry.space_group_name_H-M   'P 1'
#
loop_
_entity.id
_entity.type
_entity.pdbx_description
1 polymer ?
#
loop_
_entity_poly.entity_id
_entity_poly.type
_entity_poly.pdbx_seq_one_letter_code
_entity_poly.pdbx_strand_id
1 'polypeptide(L)'
;DNLMSIVNRDDTTMYLDWPISFNSDGSYGLYLYEDDIFVLDITAAEFLRITNTDSKEKSVRFSPDGKKIAFIRDNDLFTYSLNTKQEKRLTYNGSETLLNGTLSWVYWEEIFGRQDIGYWWSDDSKALAFLQTDESSVTKMHYVHWKPAEPKLITQRYPKAGTENPKVKLGVIELNDSKIKWIKLEPFEYL
;
A
#
# COMPACT_ATOMS: atom_id res chain seq x y z
N ASP A 1 0.83 26.22 -7.38
CA ASP A 1 0.13 26.40 -8.66
C ASP A 1 0.22 25.15 -9.56
N ASN A 2 1.38 24.51 -9.66
CA ASN A 2 1.56 23.34 -10.54
C ASN A 2 0.69 22.15 -10.13
N LEU A 3 0.63 21.80 -8.84
CA LEU A 3 -0.23 20.70 -8.35
C LEU A 3 -1.71 20.98 -8.67
N MET A 4 -2.17 22.21 -8.48
CA MET A 4 -3.57 22.60 -8.74
C MET A 4 -3.94 22.39 -10.21
N SER A 5 -3.05 22.71 -11.14
CA SER A 5 -3.27 22.48 -12.57
C SER A 5 -3.34 20.98 -12.91
N ILE A 6 -2.55 20.14 -12.22
CA ILE A 6 -2.51 18.69 -12.45
C ILE A 6 -3.79 18.00 -11.96
N VAL A 7 -4.38 18.51 -10.86
CA VAL A 7 -5.61 17.93 -10.29
C VAL A 7 -6.88 18.62 -10.80
N ASN A 8 -6.80 19.56 -11.77
CA ASN A 8 -7.93 20.30 -12.33
C ASN A 8 -8.78 21.04 -11.27
N ARG A 9 -8.13 21.67 -10.30
CA ARG A 9 -8.80 22.45 -9.25
C ARG A 9 -8.38 23.90 -9.28
N ASP A 10 -9.35 24.79 -9.08
CA ASP A 10 -9.17 26.25 -8.92
C ASP A 10 -9.14 26.67 -7.43
N ASP A 11 -9.10 25.72 -6.51
CA ASP A 11 -9.13 25.99 -5.06
C ASP A 11 -7.76 26.45 -4.58
N THR A 12 -7.62 27.74 -4.32
CA THR A 12 -6.40 28.38 -3.80
C THR A 12 -6.20 28.19 -2.29
N THR A 13 -7.10 27.47 -1.61
CA THR A 13 -7.03 27.22 -0.16
C THR A 13 -6.36 25.90 0.21
N MET A 14 -5.89 25.14 -0.76
CA MET A 14 -5.22 23.88 -0.53
C MET A 14 -3.86 24.10 0.12
N TYR A 15 -3.70 23.59 1.32
CA TYR A 15 -2.40 23.47 1.98
C TYR A 15 -1.83 22.08 1.68
N LEU A 16 -0.61 22.04 1.12
CA LEU A 16 0.15 20.81 1.01
C LEU A 16 0.74 20.46 2.38
N ASP A 17 0.38 19.28 2.86
CA ASP A 17 1.06 18.68 4.00
C ASP A 17 2.51 18.31 3.65
N TRP A 18 3.29 17.92 4.67
CA TRP A 18 4.60 17.35 4.45
C TRP A 18 4.51 16.10 3.58
N PRO A 19 5.54 15.81 2.77
CA PRO A 19 5.64 14.54 2.05
C PRO A 19 5.53 13.36 3.02
N ILE A 20 4.92 12.27 2.56
CA ILE A 20 4.91 10.98 3.29
C ILE A 20 6.35 10.53 3.58
N SER A 21 7.25 10.71 2.60
CA SER A 21 8.68 10.45 2.71
C SER A 21 9.45 11.16 1.60
N PHE A 22 10.76 11.24 1.77
CA PHE A 22 11.69 11.60 0.72
C PHE A 22 12.39 10.35 0.20
N ASN A 23 12.86 10.39 -1.05
CA ASN A 23 13.75 9.36 -1.56
C ASN A 23 15.16 9.48 -0.92
N SER A 24 16.05 8.53 -1.21
CA SER A 24 17.32 8.38 -0.52
C SER A 24 18.28 9.58 -0.62
N ASP A 25 18.22 10.35 -1.71
CA ASP A 25 19.05 11.53 -1.94
C ASP A 25 18.32 12.86 -1.68
N GLY A 26 17.05 12.81 -1.30
CA GLY A 26 16.23 13.99 -1.01
C GLY A 26 15.76 14.77 -2.23
N SER A 27 15.93 14.24 -3.45
CA SER A 27 15.53 14.92 -4.69
C SER A 27 14.03 14.83 -4.97
N TYR A 28 13.33 13.85 -4.40
CA TYR A 28 11.90 13.62 -4.59
C TYR A 28 11.15 13.52 -3.26
N GLY A 29 10.01 14.22 -3.17
CA GLY A 29 9.02 14.08 -2.10
C GLY A 29 7.82 13.26 -2.56
N LEU A 30 7.37 12.30 -1.75
CA LEU A 30 6.24 11.42 -2.03
C LEU A 30 4.97 11.94 -1.38
N TYR A 31 3.89 11.99 -2.14
CA TYR A 31 2.58 12.43 -1.68
C TYR A 31 1.48 11.44 -2.09
N LEU A 32 0.45 11.37 -1.27
CA LEU A 32 -0.82 10.74 -1.61
C LEU A 32 -1.90 11.83 -1.52
N TYR A 33 -2.60 12.08 -2.61
CA TYR A 33 -3.63 13.09 -2.68
C TYR A 33 -4.83 12.57 -3.48
N GLU A 34 -6.03 12.66 -2.88
CA GLU A 34 -7.28 12.11 -3.45
C GLU A 34 -7.13 10.66 -3.94
N ASP A 35 -6.47 9.84 -3.12
CA ASP A 35 -6.20 8.42 -3.35
C ASP A 35 -5.19 8.13 -4.50
N ASP A 36 -4.63 9.15 -5.17
CA ASP A 36 -3.58 9.04 -6.18
C ASP A 36 -2.20 9.41 -5.65
N ILE A 37 -1.18 8.84 -6.28
CA ILE A 37 0.23 9.07 -5.95
C ILE A 37 0.78 10.24 -6.75
N PHE A 38 1.45 11.16 -6.06
CA PHE A 38 2.20 12.25 -6.64
C PHE A 38 3.65 12.26 -6.12
N VAL A 39 4.54 12.74 -6.96
CA VAL A 39 5.95 12.97 -6.59
C VAL A 39 6.28 14.43 -6.89
N LEU A 40 6.84 15.12 -5.90
CA LEU A 40 7.44 16.42 -6.05
C LEU A 40 8.91 16.26 -6.45
N ASP A 41 9.29 16.69 -7.63
CA ASP A 41 10.69 16.95 -7.97
C ASP A 41 11.13 18.25 -7.29
N ILE A 42 12.00 18.14 -6.29
CA ILE A 42 12.41 19.27 -5.46
C ILE A 42 13.30 20.23 -6.24
N THR A 43 14.10 19.69 -7.16
CA THR A 43 15.01 20.51 -7.98
C THR A 43 14.23 21.31 -9.03
N ALA A 44 13.29 20.69 -9.71
CA ALA A 44 12.45 21.34 -10.70
C ALA A 44 11.31 22.16 -10.07
N ALA A 45 11.00 21.93 -8.80
CA ALA A 45 9.82 22.44 -8.08
C ALA A 45 8.51 22.10 -8.80
N GLU A 46 8.43 20.87 -9.33
CA GLU A 46 7.30 20.39 -10.12
C GLU A 46 6.72 19.09 -9.53
N PHE A 47 5.37 18.99 -9.56
CA PHE A 47 4.68 17.76 -9.25
C PHE A 47 4.50 16.88 -10.49
N LEU A 48 4.75 15.59 -10.31
CA LEU A 48 4.44 14.53 -11.26
C LEU A 48 3.30 13.70 -10.69
N ARG A 49 2.17 13.61 -11.37
CA ARG A 49 1.12 12.65 -11.05
C ARG A 49 1.57 11.29 -11.53
N ILE A 50 1.70 10.33 -10.60
CA ILE A 50 2.18 8.97 -10.87
C ILE A 50 1.01 8.06 -11.23
N THR A 51 -0.11 8.19 -10.52
CA THR A 51 -1.34 7.42 -10.77
C THR A 51 -2.50 8.35 -11.09
N ASN A 52 -3.47 7.86 -11.85
CA ASN A 52 -4.71 8.54 -12.18
C ASN A 52 -5.77 7.47 -12.40
N THR A 53 -6.32 6.93 -11.31
CA THR A 53 -7.25 5.79 -11.33
C THR A 53 -8.47 6.08 -10.47
N ASP A 54 -9.55 5.30 -10.67
CA ASP A 54 -10.73 5.35 -9.79
C ASP A 54 -10.52 4.53 -8.52
N SER A 55 -9.41 3.77 -8.43
CA SER A 55 -9.07 2.94 -7.30
C SER A 55 -8.17 3.73 -6.33
N LYS A 56 -8.21 3.30 -5.06
CA LYS A 56 -7.40 3.90 -4.00
C LYS A 56 -6.01 3.27 -3.95
N GLU A 57 -4.97 4.10 -4.11
CA GLU A 57 -3.60 3.72 -3.80
C GLU A 57 -3.32 3.87 -2.31
N LYS A 58 -2.58 2.93 -1.74
CA LYS A 58 -2.18 2.94 -0.33
C LYS A 58 -0.80 2.32 -0.11
N SER A 59 -0.28 2.49 1.10
CA SER A 59 0.98 1.84 1.54
C SER A 59 2.17 2.18 0.62
N VAL A 60 2.28 3.45 0.23
CA VAL A 60 3.22 3.93 -0.81
C VAL A 60 4.61 4.13 -0.22
N ARG A 61 5.66 3.59 -0.86
CA ARG A 61 7.06 3.73 -0.42
C ARG A 61 8.04 3.81 -1.58
N PHE A 62 9.08 4.63 -1.43
CA PHE A 62 10.25 4.57 -2.32
C PHE A 62 11.05 3.28 -2.13
N SER A 63 11.71 2.84 -3.20
CA SER A 63 12.80 1.87 -3.13
C SER A 63 14.04 2.49 -2.45
N PRO A 64 14.95 1.69 -1.85
CA PRO A 64 16.17 2.19 -1.22
C PRO A 64 17.05 3.03 -2.16
N ASP A 65 17.11 2.71 -3.45
CA ASP A 65 17.83 3.49 -4.45
C ASP A 65 17.10 4.77 -4.91
N GLY A 66 15.88 5.03 -4.39
CA GLY A 66 15.08 6.21 -4.69
C GLY A 66 14.50 6.29 -6.10
N LYS A 67 14.66 5.24 -6.94
CA LYS A 67 14.31 5.26 -8.36
C LYS A 67 12.97 4.63 -8.68
N LYS A 68 12.36 3.96 -7.71
CA LYS A 68 11.07 3.29 -7.87
C LYS A 68 10.17 3.59 -6.67
N ILE A 69 8.89 3.41 -6.90
CA ILE A 69 7.84 3.47 -5.87
C ILE A 69 7.13 2.13 -5.88
N ALA A 70 6.88 1.55 -4.70
CA ALA A 70 5.95 0.43 -4.54
C ALA A 70 4.70 0.91 -3.83
N PHE A 71 3.56 0.32 -4.18
CA PHE A 71 2.27 0.67 -3.61
C PHE A 71 1.25 -0.47 -3.79
N ILE A 72 0.14 -0.34 -3.10
CA ILE A 72 -0.98 -1.28 -3.18
C ILE A 72 -2.17 -0.59 -3.85
N ARG A 73 -2.79 -1.28 -4.81
CA ARG A 73 -4.07 -0.94 -5.44
C ARG A 73 -4.92 -2.20 -5.56
N ASP A 74 -6.18 -2.13 -5.16
CA ASP A 74 -7.14 -3.26 -5.22
C ASP A 74 -6.60 -4.55 -4.57
N ASN A 75 -5.88 -4.40 -3.45
CA ASN A 75 -5.20 -5.48 -2.72
C ASN A 75 -4.13 -6.24 -3.53
N ASP A 76 -3.59 -5.62 -4.56
CA ASP A 76 -2.43 -6.10 -5.30
C ASP A 76 -1.24 -5.16 -5.19
N LEU A 77 -0.04 -5.73 -5.28
CA LEU A 77 1.23 -5.03 -5.21
C LEU A 77 1.65 -4.52 -6.60
N PHE A 78 2.02 -3.26 -6.66
CA PHE A 78 2.51 -2.58 -7.85
C PHE A 78 3.85 -1.92 -7.61
N THR A 79 4.57 -1.65 -8.69
CA THR A 79 5.72 -0.74 -8.69
C THR A 79 5.62 0.25 -9.84
N TYR A 80 6.20 1.43 -9.62
CA TYR A 80 6.37 2.45 -10.64
C TYR A 80 7.85 2.85 -10.72
N SER A 81 8.42 2.93 -11.92
CA SER A 81 9.78 3.38 -12.15
C SER A 81 9.80 4.86 -12.54
N LEU A 82 10.47 5.70 -11.75
CA LEU A 82 10.61 7.13 -12.03
C LEU A 82 11.41 7.39 -13.31
N ASN A 83 12.40 6.54 -13.61
CA ASN A 83 13.25 6.69 -14.78
C ASN A 83 12.53 6.35 -16.09
N THR A 84 11.78 5.26 -16.12
CA THR A 84 11.09 4.79 -17.34
C THR A 84 9.66 5.26 -17.42
N LYS A 85 9.12 5.84 -16.33
CA LYS A 85 7.72 6.26 -16.18
C LYS A 85 6.74 5.12 -16.46
N GLN A 86 7.11 3.90 -16.03
CA GLN A 86 6.30 2.71 -16.25
C GLN A 86 5.81 2.13 -14.94
N GLU A 87 4.51 1.84 -14.89
CA GLU A 87 3.89 1.06 -13.85
C GLU A 87 3.99 -0.45 -14.18
N LYS A 88 4.14 -1.27 -13.15
CA LYS A 88 4.14 -2.71 -13.27
C LYS A 88 3.34 -3.33 -12.13
N ARG A 89 2.29 -4.07 -12.45
CA ARG A 89 1.57 -4.91 -11.49
C ARG A 89 2.38 -6.16 -11.20
N LEU A 90 2.54 -6.50 -9.93
CA LEU A 90 3.38 -7.63 -9.49
C LEU A 90 2.55 -8.82 -9.01
N THR A 91 1.36 -8.59 -8.47
CA THR A 91 0.40 -9.63 -8.08
C THR A 91 -0.92 -9.42 -8.80
N TYR A 92 -1.74 -10.49 -8.95
CA TYR A 92 -2.91 -10.47 -9.84
C TYR A 92 -4.14 -11.13 -9.25
N ASN A 93 -4.08 -11.51 -7.99
CA ASN A 93 -5.13 -12.28 -7.31
C ASN A 93 -5.71 -11.56 -6.09
N GLY A 94 -5.44 -10.28 -5.95
CA GLY A 94 -6.03 -9.42 -4.93
C GLY A 94 -7.55 -9.44 -5.00
N SER A 95 -8.21 -9.52 -3.85
CA SER A 95 -9.65 -9.53 -3.73
C SER A 95 -10.09 -8.93 -2.39
N GLU A 96 -11.41 -8.88 -2.11
CA GLU A 96 -11.93 -8.46 -0.79
C GLU A 96 -11.29 -9.25 0.36
N THR A 97 -10.88 -10.49 0.14
CA THR A 97 -10.40 -11.39 1.18
C THR A 97 -8.97 -11.90 0.99
N LEU A 98 -8.36 -11.62 -0.14
CA LEU A 98 -6.97 -11.99 -0.42
C LEU A 98 -6.14 -10.75 -0.64
N LEU A 99 -5.29 -10.45 0.32
CA LEU A 99 -4.53 -9.20 0.41
C LEU A 99 -3.07 -9.48 0.07
N ASN A 100 -2.51 -8.76 -0.91
CA ASN A 100 -1.09 -8.87 -1.26
C ASN A 100 -0.35 -7.59 -0.86
N GLY A 101 0.58 -7.69 0.08
CA GLY A 101 1.41 -6.57 0.53
C GLY A 101 0.70 -5.55 1.42
N THR A 102 -0.54 -5.83 1.82
CA THR A 102 -1.28 -5.12 2.86
C THR A 102 -1.70 -6.12 3.94
N LEU A 103 -2.13 -5.65 5.08
CA LEU A 103 -2.34 -6.49 6.26
C LEU A 103 -3.83 -6.56 6.62
N SER A 104 -4.23 -7.67 7.22
CA SER A 104 -5.51 -7.79 7.91
C SER A 104 -5.60 -6.81 9.07
N TRP A 105 -6.83 -6.36 9.39
CA TRP A 105 -7.05 -5.35 10.44
C TRP A 105 -6.35 -5.70 11.75
N VAL A 106 -6.47 -6.93 12.23
CA VAL A 106 -5.86 -7.34 13.48
C VAL A 106 -4.33 -7.24 13.47
N TYR A 107 -3.69 -7.49 12.33
CA TYR A 107 -2.24 -7.40 12.23
C TYR A 107 -1.76 -5.95 12.19
N TRP A 108 -2.36 -5.10 11.34
CA TRP A 108 -1.89 -3.72 11.25
C TRP A 108 -2.23 -2.88 12.49
N GLU A 109 -3.38 -3.12 13.13
CA GLU A 109 -3.78 -2.39 14.34
C GLU A 109 -3.00 -2.85 15.56
N GLU A 110 -2.90 -4.19 15.79
CA GLU A 110 -2.39 -4.74 17.05
C GLU A 110 -0.88 -5.05 17.02
N ILE A 111 -0.33 -5.42 15.85
CA ILE A 111 1.03 -5.95 15.77
C ILE A 111 1.98 -4.98 15.06
N PHE A 112 1.55 -4.37 13.95
CA PHE A 112 2.41 -3.53 13.12
C PHE A 112 2.30 -2.02 13.43
N GLY A 113 1.86 -1.64 14.64
CA GLY A 113 1.85 -0.26 15.11
C GLY A 113 1.03 0.69 14.24
N ARG A 114 -0.13 0.24 13.80
CA ARG A 114 -1.08 0.94 12.92
C ARG A 114 -0.53 1.25 11.53
N GLN A 115 0.37 0.41 11.02
CA GLN A 115 0.89 0.51 9.67
C GLN A 115 0.36 -0.64 8.81
N ASP A 116 -0.48 -0.32 7.82
CA ASP A 116 -1.00 -1.29 6.85
C ASP A 116 -0.01 -1.48 5.69
N ILE A 117 1.22 -1.91 6.02
CA ILE A 117 2.27 -2.20 5.05
C ILE A 117 2.81 -3.59 5.30
N GLY A 118 2.48 -4.51 4.41
CA GLY A 118 2.90 -5.90 4.45
C GLY A 118 3.91 -6.25 3.36
N TYR A 119 4.76 -5.30 2.94
CA TYR A 119 5.82 -5.56 1.97
C TYR A 119 7.10 -4.77 2.31
N TRP A 120 8.23 -5.26 1.83
CA TRP A 120 9.57 -4.72 2.09
C TRP A 120 10.44 -4.82 0.86
N TRP A 121 11.13 -3.74 0.55
CA TRP A 121 12.16 -3.72 -0.48
C TRP A 121 13.41 -4.50 -0.04
N SER A 122 14.09 -5.13 -1.00
CA SER A 122 15.49 -5.54 -0.80
C SER A 122 16.40 -4.30 -0.82
N ASP A 123 17.53 -4.35 -0.11
CA ASP A 123 18.47 -3.23 -0.01
C ASP A 123 19.01 -2.79 -1.38
N ASP A 124 19.13 -3.72 -2.32
CA ASP A 124 19.57 -3.46 -3.69
C ASP A 124 18.43 -3.01 -4.64
N SER A 125 17.22 -2.81 -4.11
CA SER A 125 16.04 -2.34 -4.85
C SER A 125 15.62 -3.22 -6.04
N LYS A 126 15.99 -4.51 -6.02
CA LYS A 126 15.69 -5.46 -7.11
C LYS A 126 14.57 -6.44 -6.81
N ALA A 127 14.19 -6.56 -5.55
CA ALA A 127 13.15 -7.47 -5.10
C ALA A 127 12.24 -6.85 -4.04
N LEU A 128 11.07 -7.44 -3.89
CA LEU A 128 10.12 -7.17 -2.81
C LEU A 128 9.76 -8.46 -2.10
N ALA A 129 9.92 -8.48 -0.78
CA ALA A 129 9.24 -9.45 0.05
C ALA A 129 7.84 -8.92 0.37
N PHE A 130 6.83 -9.80 0.44
CA PHE A 130 5.47 -9.39 0.79
C PHE A 130 4.71 -10.51 1.50
N LEU A 131 3.77 -10.11 2.33
CA LEU A 131 2.79 -11.01 2.92
C LEU A 131 1.56 -11.09 2.00
N GLN A 132 1.13 -12.31 1.74
CA GLN A 132 -0.19 -12.58 1.22
C GLN A 132 -1.06 -13.06 2.37
N THR A 133 -2.13 -12.34 2.64
CA THR A 133 -3.05 -12.59 3.76
C THR A 133 -4.41 -13.02 3.23
N ASP A 134 -4.86 -14.22 3.59
CA ASP A 134 -6.19 -14.73 3.26
C ASP A 134 -7.11 -14.61 4.48
N GLU A 135 -8.08 -13.70 4.37
CA GLU A 135 -9.10 -13.44 5.38
C GLU A 135 -10.43 -14.17 5.12
N SER A 136 -10.51 -15.05 4.13
CA SER A 136 -11.77 -15.69 3.72
C SER A 136 -12.48 -16.42 4.84
N SER A 137 -11.72 -17.04 5.76
CA SER A 137 -12.23 -17.75 6.93
C SER A 137 -12.49 -16.85 8.16
N VAL A 138 -12.04 -15.60 8.13
CA VAL A 138 -12.17 -14.71 9.29
C VAL A 138 -13.61 -14.22 9.46
N THR A 139 -14.10 -14.28 10.69
CA THR A 139 -15.46 -13.87 11.06
C THR A 139 -15.72 -12.40 10.72
N LYS A 140 -16.87 -12.12 10.11
CA LYS A 140 -17.35 -10.74 9.89
C LYS A 140 -18.02 -10.21 11.14
N MET A 141 -17.55 -9.07 11.62
CA MET A 141 -18.14 -8.33 12.72
C MET A 141 -18.87 -7.10 12.20
N HIS A 142 -19.98 -6.75 12.82
CA HIS A 142 -20.79 -5.61 12.45
C HIS A 142 -20.86 -4.64 13.62
N TYR A 143 -20.63 -3.35 13.33
CA TYR A 143 -20.81 -2.28 14.31
C TYR A 143 -21.37 -1.02 13.65
N VAL A 144 -21.97 -0.16 14.44
CA VAL A 144 -22.61 1.07 13.95
C VAL A 144 -21.66 2.25 14.10
N HIS A 145 -21.41 2.94 13.01
CA HIS A 145 -20.69 4.22 13.03
C HIS A 145 -21.69 5.37 13.25
N TRP A 146 -21.67 5.94 14.44
CA TRP A 146 -22.64 6.92 14.91
C TRP A 146 -22.33 8.37 14.53
N LYS A 147 -21.11 8.69 14.08
CA LYS A 147 -20.68 10.09 13.81
C LYS A 147 -21.47 10.80 12.72
N PRO A 148 -21.81 10.19 11.55
CA PRO A 148 -22.64 10.86 10.56
C PRO A 148 -24.08 11.02 11.06
N ALA A 149 -24.80 12.03 10.53
CA ALA A 149 -26.18 12.28 10.87
C ALA A 149 -27.08 11.05 10.64
N GLU A 150 -26.76 10.26 9.61
CA GLU A 150 -27.33 8.93 9.38
C GLU A 150 -26.30 7.88 9.77
N PRO A 151 -26.56 7.09 10.83
CA PRO A 151 -25.64 6.03 11.24
C PRO A 151 -25.43 4.99 10.13
N LYS A 152 -24.18 4.55 9.98
CA LYS A 152 -23.81 3.53 8.97
C LYS A 152 -23.39 2.23 9.63
N LEU A 153 -23.88 1.11 9.10
CA LEU A 153 -23.40 -0.21 9.48
C LEU A 153 -22.03 -0.45 8.84
N ILE A 154 -21.02 -0.70 9.67
CA ILE A 154 -19.69 -1.09 9.21
C ILE A 154 -19.52 -2.58 9.43
N THR A 155 -19.00 -3.25 8.42
CA THR A 155 -18.64 -4.67 8.48
C THR A 155 -17.12 -4.79 8.37
N GLN A 156 -16.52 -5.47 9.32
CA GLN A 156 -15.08 -5.69 9.36
C GLN A 156 -14.78 -7.15 9.71
N ARG A 157 -13.76 -7.73 9.07
CA ARG A 157 -13.26 -9.04 9.46
C ARG A 157 -12.43 -8.89 10.72
N TYR A 158 -12.81 -9.63 11.74
CA TYR A 158 -12.15 -9.59 13.04
C TYR A 158 -12.14 -10.98 13.68
N PRO A 159 -10.96 -11.59 13.92
CA PRO A 159 -10.86 -12.89 14.56
C PRO A 159 -11.10 -12.73 16.06
N LYS A 160 -12.26 -13.17 16.54
CA LYS A 160 -12.53 -13.28 17.97
C LYS A 160 -11.81 -14.48 18.57
N ALA A 161 -11.59 -14.46 19.88
CA ALA A 161 -11.10 -15.62 20.61
C ALA A 161 -11.93 -16.87 20.29
N GLY A 162 -11.27 -17.94 19.86
CA GLY A 162 -11.90 -19.18 19.46
C GLY A 162 -12.40 -19.24 18.00
N THR A 163 -12.15 -18.20 17.18
CA THR A 163 -12.43 -18.23 15.73
C THR A 163 -11.14 -18.29 14.92
N GLU A 164 -11.27 -18.54 13.61
CA GLU A 164 -10.14 -18.64 12.70
C GLU A 164 -9.40 -17.31 12.53
N ASN A 165 -8.07 -17.37 12.57
CA ASN A 165 -7.19 -16.26 12.20
C ASN A 165 -6.99 -16.21 10.69
N PRO A 166 -6.56 -15.05 10.12
CA PRO A 166 -6.11 -14.98 8.74
C PRO A 166 -4.94 -15.94 8.47
N LYS A 167 -4.92 -16.51 7.27
CA LYS A 167 -3.79 -17.33 6.82
C LYS A 167 -2.79 -16.47 6.08
N VAL A 168 -1.52 -16.55 6.48
CA VAL A 168 -0.47 -15.69 5.92
C VAL A 168 0.61 -16.53 5.24
N LYS A 169 1.07 -16.05 4.07
CA LYS A 169 2.21 -16.59 3.33
C LYS A 169 3.22 -15.49 3.07
N LEU A 170 4.50 -15.82 3.08
CA LEU A 170 5.58 -14.93 2.68
C LEU A 170 6.01 -15.24 1.25
N GLY A 171 5.90 -14.24 0.37
CA GLY A 171 6.39 -14.29 -1.00
C GLY A 171 7.56 -13.34 -1.22
N VAL A 172 8.43 -13.67 -2.16
CA VAL A 172 9.47 -12.77 -2.69
C VAL A 172 9.30 -12.66 -4.19
N ILE A 173 9.28 -11.43 -4.70
CA ILE A 173 9.17 -11.12 -6.13
C ILE A 173 10.44 -10.42 -6.57
N GLU A 174 11.14 -10.99 -7.55
CA GLU A 174 12.20 -10.31 -8.27
C GLU A 174 11.63 -9.46 -9.40
N LEU A 175 12.01 -8.19 -9.47
CA LEU A 175 11.41 -7.24 -10.42
C LEU A 175 11.75 -7.52 -11.88
N ASN A 176 12.85 -8.22 -12.15
CA ASN A 176 13.30 -8.56 -13.50
C ASN A 176 12.36 -9.54 -14.22
N ASP A 177 11.86 -10.57 -13.53
CA ASP A 177 11.00 -11.61 -14.10
C ASP A 177 9.60 -11.71 -13.51
N SER A 178 9.35 -10.98 -12.39
CA SER A 178 8.09 -10.96 -11.65
C SER A 178 7.58 -12.32 -11.18
N LYS A 179 8.48 -13.30 -11.05
CA LYS A 179 8.12 -14.59 -10.48
C LYS A 179 8.05 -14.53 -8.97
N ILE A 180 6.99 -15.09 -8.42
CA ILE A 180 6.82 -15.19 -6.97
C ILE A 180 7.49 -16.48 -6.50
N LYS A 181 8.46 -16.33 -5.61
CA LYS A 181 9.04 -17.42 -4.84
C LYS A 181 8.39 -17.44 -3.46
N TRP A 182 7.57 -18.44 -3.19
CA TRP A 182 6.97 -18.64 -1.88
C TRP A 182 8.00 -19.21 -0.90
N ILE A 183 8.11 -18.58 0.26
CA ILE A 183 8.98 -19.05 1.33
C ILE A 183 8.20 -20.08 2.15
N LYS A 184 8.75 -21.28 2.24
CA LYS A 184 8.21 -22.31 3.10
C LYS A 184 8.65 -22.01 4.54
N LEU A 185 7.68 -21.64 5.37
CA LEU A 185 7.89 -21.50 6.81
C LEU A 185 7.59 -22.86 7.45
N GLU A 186 8.47 -23.33 8.34
CA GLU A 186 8.15 -24.49 9.18
C GLU A 186 7.03 -24.09 10.14
N PRO A 187 6.03 -24.96 10.38
CA PRO A 187 4.99 -24.65 11.32
C PRO A 187 5.61 -24.47 12.71
N PHE A 188 5.37 -23.33 13.34
CA PHE A 188 5.65 -23.16 14.75
C PHE A 188 4.62 -23.94 15.54
N GLU A 189 5.06 -24.97 16.23
CA GLU A 189 4.26 -25.56 17.31
C GLU A 189 4.34 -24.59 18.50
N TYR A 190 3.22 -23.97 18.82
CA TYR A 190 3.09 -23.29 20.13
C TYR A 190 3.06 -24.37 21.19
N LEU A 191 4.09 -24.43 22.04
CA LEU A 191 4.11 -25.20 23.27
C LEU A 191 3.14 -24.60 24.26
#